data_1504ac429b65adc3bbd21d6dff29451f
#
_entry.id   1504ac429b65adc3bbd21d6dff29451f
#
_cell.length_a   1.000
_cell.length_b   1.000
_cell.length_c   1.000
_cell.angle_alpha   90.00
_cell.angle_beta   90.00
_cell.angle_gamma   90.00
#
_symmetry.space_group_name_H-M   'P 1'
#
loop_
_entity.id
_entity.type
_entity.pdbx_description
1 polymer ?
#
loop_
_entity_poly.entity_id
_entity_poly.type
_entity_poly.pdbx_seq_one_letter_code
_entity_poly.pdbx_strand_id
1 'polypeptide(L)'
;MKKLGILGGMGPAASAEFVTRLINQTPATCDQEHIPFVLWSDPTVPDRSTSLMNRDDFPWDKLKQGIIGLKSSGCDHIVIPC
;
A
#
# COMPACT_ATOMS: atom_id res chain seq x y z
N MET A 1 5.03 -16.22 9.86
CA MET A 1 5.03 -14.75 10.04
C MET A 1 3.90 -14.13 9.25
N LYS A 2 3.23 -13.14 9.82
CA LYS A 2 2.13 -12.46 9.15
C LYS A 2 2.64 -11.59 8.00
N LYS A 3 1.87 -11.53 6.93
CA LYS A 3 2.22 -10.78 5.73
C LYS A 3 1.54 -9.41 5.74
N LEU A 4 2.32 -8.37 5.48
CA LEU A 4 1.82 -6.99 5.43
C LEU A 4 1.42 -6.63 4.01
N GLY A 5 0.23 -6.08 3.86
CA GLY A 5 -0.21 -5.50 2.60
C GLY A 5 -0.02 -3.99 2.63
N ILE A 6 0.59 -3.43 1.60
CA ILE A 6 0.80 -1.99 1.47
C ILE A 6 0.01 -1.52 0.26
N LEU A 7 -1.02 -0.75 0.50
CA LEU A 7 -1.86 -0.18 -0.55
C LEU A 7 -1.37 1.24 -0.85
N GLY A 8 -0.69 1.37 -1.97
CA GLY A 8 -0.04 2.62 -2.35
C GLY A 8 -0.36 3.05 -3.78
N GLY A 9 0.48 3.93 -4.31
CA GLY A 9 0.32 4.44 -5.67
C GLY A 9 -0.23 5.85 -5.73
N MET A 10 -0.63 6.41 -4.60
CA MET A 10 -1.17 7.77 -4.48
C MET A 10 -0.22 8.69 -3.70
N GLY A 11 0.92 9.02 -4.11
CA GLY A 11 1.78 8.75 -5.19
C GLY A 11 2.77 7.62 -4.92
N PRO A 12 3.33 7.12 -6.00
CA PRO A 12 4.22 5.97 -5.93
C PRO A 12 5.52 6.23 -5.17
N ALA A 13 6.04 7.44 -5.18
CA ALA A 13 7.25 7.78 -4.45
C ALA A 13 7.07 7.67 -2.93
N ALA A 14 5.89 8.05 -2.41
CA ALA A 14 5.58 7.92 -0.99
C ALA A 14 5.50 6.45 -0.58
N SER A 15 4.96 5.61 -1.44
CA SER A 15 4.89 4.17 -1.19
C SER A 15 6.28 3.54 -1.15
N ALA A 16 7.15 3.93 -2.07
CA ALA A 16 8.54 3.45 -2.11
C ALA A 16 9.30 3.90 -0.86
N GLU A 17 9.12 5.13 -0.42
CA GLU A 17 9.73 5.63 0.81
C GLU A 17 9.26 4.85 2.03
N PHE A 18 7.97 4.52 2.10
CA PHE A 18 7.43 3.71 3.18
C PHE A 18 8.13 2.34 3.25
N VAL A 19 8.32 1.69 2.10
CA VAL A 19 9.00 0.40 2.03
C VAL A 19 10.45 0.53 2.51
N THR A 20 11.14 1.57 2.08
CA THR A 20 12.52 1.83 2.51
C THR A 20 12.59 2.00 4.03
N ARG A 21 11.68 2.77 4.61
CA ARG A 21 11.64 2.97 6.06
C ARG A 21 11.28 1.69 6.80
N LEU A 22 10.36 0.90 6.27
CA LEU A 22 9.99 -0.39 6.85
C LEU A 22 11.21 -1.29 6.96
N ILE A 23 12.01 -1.39 5.90
CA ILE A 23 13.21 -2.20 5.88
C ILE A 23 14.24 -1.65 6.87
N ASN A 24 14.50 -0.35 6.84
CA ASN A 24 15.54 0.26 7.65
C ASN A 24 15.22 0.24 9.15
N GLN A 25 13.96 0.27 9.53
CA GLN A 25 13.54 0.28 10.92
C GLN A 25 13.25 -1.11 11.49
N THR A 26 13.29 -2.15 10.65
CA THR A 26 13.12 -3.51 11.13
C THR A 26 14.43 -4.00 11.73
N PRO A 27 14.44 -4.43 13.03
CA PRO A 27 15.66 -4.91 13.67
C PRO A 27 15.98 -6.32 13.19
N ALA A 28 16.59 -6.43 12.01
CA ALA A 28 16.93 -7.69 11.37
C ALA A 28 18.43 -7.78 11.13
N THR A 29 19.00 -8.98 11.37
CA THR A 29 20.41 -9.26 11.11
C THR A 29 20.60 -10.11 9.85
N CYS A 30 19.50 -10.61 9.27
CA CYS A 30 19.51 -11.38 8.02
C CYS A 30 18.17 -11.18 7.30
N ASP A 31 18.14 -11.55 6.01
CA ASP A 31 16.97 -11.33 5.17
C ASP A 31 15.71 -11.99 5.74
N GLN A 32 15.84 -13.16 6.34
CA GLN A 32 14.72 -13.94 6.84
C GLN A 32 14.02 -13.32 8.04
N GLU A 33 14.62 -12.32 8.66
CA GLU A 33 14.05 -11.62 9.82
C GLU A 33 13.23 -10.40 9.40
N HIS A 34 13.23 -10.06 8.11
CA HIS A 34 12.42 -8.95 7.61
C HIS A 34 10.95 -9.33 7.50
N ILE A 35 10.09 -8.31 7.51
CA ILE A 35 8.64 -8.47 7.43
C ILE A 35 8.25 -8.82 5.99
N PRO A 36 7.59 -9.96 5.75
CA PRO A 36 7.07 -10.23 4.42
C PRO A 36 5.96 -9.24 4.06
N PHE A 37 6.01 -8.69 2.86
CA PHE A 37 5.01 -7.72 2.43
C PHE A 37 4.68 -7.87 0.95
N VAL A 38 3.51 -7.35 0.58
CA VAL A 38 3.08 -7.18 -0.80
C VAL A 38 2.74 -5.70 -0.99
N LEU A 39 3.34 -5.08 -1.99
CA LEU A 39 3.04 -3.71 -2.34
C LEU A 39 2.10 -3.69 -3.55
N TRP A 40 0.92 -3.11 -3.35
CA TRP A 40 -0.01 -2.82 -4.43
C TRP A 40 0.10 -1.34 -4.76
N SER A 41 0.75 -1.03 -5.87
CA SER A 41 0.96 0.36 -6.29
C SER A 41 0.19 0.61 -7.58
N ASP A 42 -0.91 1.35 -7.50
CA ASP A 42 -1.76 1.69 -8.64
C ASP A 42 -1.75 3.20 -8.83
N PRO A 43 -0.93 3.71 -9.77
CA PRO A 43 -0.87 5.15 -10.03
C PRO A 43 -2.08 5.69 -10.78
N THR A 44 -2.98 4.81 -11.22
CA THR A 44 -4.20 5.22 -11.92
C THR A 44 -5.32 5.65 -10.98
N VAL A 45 -5.12 5.51 -9.66
CA VAL A 45 -6.05 6.05 -8.68
C VAL A 45 -6.11 7.57 -8.84
N PRO A 46 -7.32 8.18 -9.00
CA PRO A 46 -7.42 9.62 -9.16
C PRO A 46 -6.83 10.39 -7.98
N ASP A 47 -6.27 11.56 -8.27
CA ASP A 47 -5.77 12.46 -7.24
C ASP A 47 -6.91 12.80 -6.25
N ARG A 48 -6.59 12.67 -4.95
CA ARG A 48 -7.58 12.93 -3.90
C ARG A 48 -8.13 14.36 -3.95
N SER A 49 -7.28 15.34 -4.29
CA SER A 49 -7.73 16.73 -4.42
C SER A 49 -8.80 16.89 -5.49
N THR A 50 -8.59 16.26 -6.64
CA THR A 50 -9.57 16.25 -7.73
C THR A 50 -10.83 15.50 -7.33
N SER A 51 -10.67 14.36 -6.65
CA SER A 51 -11.80 13.53 -6.20
C SER A 51 -12.66 14.24 -5.16
N LEU A 52 -12.05 15.06 -4.30
CA LEU A 52 -12.79 15.82 -3.29
C LEU A 52 -13.63 16.94 -3.91
N MET A 53 -13.21 17.48 -5.05
CA MET A 53 -13.99 18.49 -5.79
C MET A 53 -15.18 17.86 -6.51
N ASN A 54 -15.05 16.59 -6.91
CA ASN A 54 -16.10 15.82 -7.60
C ASN A 54 -16.44 14.62 -6.74
N ARG A 55 -17.38 14.79 -5.80
CA ARG A 55 -17.70 13.76 -4.81
C ARG A 55 -18.07 12.40 -5.38
N ASP A 56 -18.65 12.39 -6.59
CA ASP A 56 -19.06 11.14 -7.25
C ASP A 56 -17.88 10.38 -7.83
N ASP A 57 -16.70 11.01 -7.94
CA ASP A 57 -15.51 10.42 -8.55
C ASP A 57 -14.48 9.94 -7.52
N PHE A 58 -14.89 9.79 -6.26
CA PHE A 58 -13.98 9.28 -5.23
C PHE A 58 -13.53 7.87 -5.63
N PRO A 59 -12.22 7.55 -5.52
CA PRO A 59 -11.66 6.31 -6.08
C PRO A 59 -11.94 5.06 -5.23
N TRP A 60 -13.17 4.89 -4.77
CA TRP A 60 -13.55 3.74 -3.94
C TRP A 60 -13.31 2.41 -4.65
N ASP A 61 -13.67 2.34 -5.94
CA ASP A 61 -13.54 1.10 -6.70
C ASP A 61 -12.08 0.68 -6.84
N LYS A 62 -11.18 1.64 -7.08
CA LYS A 62 -9.75 1.38 -7.19
C LYS A 62 -9.15 0.94 -5.87
N LEU A 63 -9.52 1.61 -4.78
CA LEU A 63 -9.08 1.23 -3.44
C LEU A 63 -9.58 -0.16 -3.07
N LYS A 64 -10.84 -0.43 -3.38
CA LYS A 64 -11.44 -1.74 -3.11
C LYS A 64 -10.72 -2.85 -3.89
N GLN A 65 -10.39 -2.61 -5.16
CA GLN A 65 -9.63 -3.57 -5.96
C GLN A 65 -8.28 -3.89 -5.31
N GLY A 66 -7.59 -2.86 -4.82
CA GLY A 66 -6.30 -3.04 -4.14
C GLY A 66 -6.43 -3.86 -2.87
N ILE A 67 -7.44 -3.56 -2.05
CA ILE A 67 -7.69 -4.29 -0.81
C ILE A 67 -8.00 -5.76 -1.10
N ILE A 68 -8.85 -6.03 -2.09
CA ILE A 68 -9.17 -7.39 -2.50
C ILE A 68 -7.93 -8.12 -3.00
N GLY A 69 -7.12 -7.45 -3.83
CA GLY A 69 -5.88 -8.02 -4.33
C GLY A 69 -4.90 -8.38 -3.21
N LEU A 70 -4.74 -7.50 -2.22
CA LEU A 70 -3.87 -7.76 -1.08
C LEU A 70 -4.40 -8.90 -0.21
N LYS A 71 -5.69 -8.94 0.04
CA LYS A 71 -6.30 -10.05 0.78
C LYS A 71 -6.13 -11.38 0.04
N SER A 72 -6.33 -11.37 -1.27
CA SER A 72 -6.14 -12.57 -2.10
C SER A 72 -4.69 -13.04 -2.10
N SER A 73 -3.75 -12.14 -1.86
CA SER A 73 -2.33 -12.44 -1.74
C SER A 73 -1.95 -12.97 -0.35
N GLY A 74 -2.90 -13.10 0.56
CA GLY A 74 -2.68 -13.64 1.89
C GLY A 74 -2.19 -12.62 2.91
N CYS A 75 -2.41 -11.32 2.66
CA CYS A 75 -2.02 -10.29 3.62
C CYS A 75 -2.95 -10.29 4.84
N ASP A 76 -2.35 -10.28 6.04
CA ASP A 76 -3.08 -10.28 7.31
C ASP A 76 -3.45 -8.87 7.76
N HIS A 77 -2.63 -7.89 7.39
CA HIS A 77 -2.84 -6.49 7.71
C HIS A 77 -2.59 -5.65 6.46
N ILE A 78 -3.34 -4.56 6.32
CA ILE A 78 -3.20 -3.64 5.19
C ILE A 78 -2.98 -2.24 5.74
N VAL A 79 -1.95 -1.55 5.23
CA VAL A 79 -1.67 -0.16 5.53
C VAL A 79 -1.75 0.67 4.26
N ILE A 80 -2.14 1.93 4.41
CA ILE A 80 -2.28 2.88 3.32
C ILE A 80 -1.40 4.08 3.63
N PRO A 81 -0.13 4.09 3.18
CA PRO A 81 0.72 5.27 3.38
C PRO A 81 0.27 6.40 2.45
N CYS A 82 0.16 7.58 3.03
CA CYS A 82 -0.23 8.78 2.29
C CYS A 82 0.93 9.74 2.15
#